data_0fb1c5810d83ebdbcf47d6c865123f66
#
_entry.id   0fb1c5810d83ebdbcf47d6c865123f66
#
_cell.length_a   1.000
_cell.length_b   1.000
_cell.length_c   1.000
_cell.angle_alpha   90.00
_cell.angle_beta   90.00
_cell.angle_gamma   90.00
#
_symmetry.space_group_name_H-M   'P 1'
#
loop_
_entity.id
_entity.type
_entity.pdbx_description
1 polymer ?
#
loop_
_entity_poly.entity_id
_entity_poly.type
_entity_poly.pdbx_seq_one_letter_code
_entity_poly.pdbx_strand_id
1 'polypeptide(L)'
;MTTDSNAVRSTNPLTALLTSNGFILVLRLFLGALFVFSATDKVDDPARFAIAVRAYELLPVSMTNLFALVLAWAELLSGIMLILGVYTRKAASAVLLLLVMFTVAIVTTMVRGLVIDCGCFSNEGGSQTGLLLVLRNLFLIAACLIVMRFENGFFAVSRLLSRRPRSA
;
A
#
# COMPACT_ATOMS: atom_id res chain seq x y z
N MET A 1 1.12 -47.99 -23.72
CA MET A 1 2.04 -47.76 -22.59
C MET A 1 2.14 -46.25 -22.41
N THR A 2 1.12 -45.67 -21.75
CA THR A 2 0.99 -44.22 -21.52
C THR A 2 1.49 -43.94 -20.10
N THR A 3 2.66 -43.36 -20.00
CA THR A 3 3.24 -42.90 -18.73
C THR A 3 2.55 -41.62 -18.28
N ASP A 4 1.62 -41.75 -17.37
CA ASP A 4 1.04 -40.67 -16.59
C ASP A 4 2.15 -40.00 -15.74
N SER A 5 2.74 -38.94 -16.25
CA SER A 5 3.56 -38.04 -15.45
C SER A 5 2.67 -37.03 -14.70
N ASN A 6 1.89 -37.52 -13.75
CA ASN A 6 1.33 -36.71 -12.68
C ASN A 6 2.48 -36.23 -11.78
N ALA A 7 3.14 -35.14 -12.21
CA ALA A 7 4.04 -34.41 -11.35
C ALA A 7 3.23 -33.95 -10.13
N VAL A 8 3.41 -34.65 -9.04
CA VAL A 8 2.97 -34.25 -7.68
C VAL A 8 3.57 -32.86 -7.43
N ARG A 9 2.78 -31.83 -7.70
CA ARG A 9 3.07 -30.47 -7.27
C ARG A 9 3.03 -30.49 -5.74
N SER A 10 4.19 -30.66 -5.14
CA SER A 10 4.40 -30.43 -3.71
C SER A 10 3.99 -29.00 -3.40
N THR A 11 2.73 -28.78 -3.11
CA THR A 11 2.23 -27.51 -2.62
C THR A 11 2.61 -27.43 -1.15
N ASN A 12 3.71 -26.73 -0.85
CA ASN A 12 4.05 -26.38 0.51
C ASN A 12 2.80 -25.79 1.18
N PRO A 13 2.45 -26.20 2.42
CA PRO A 13 1.26 -25.68 3.11
C PRO A 13 1.25 -24.14 3.21
N LEU A 14 2.42 -23.52 3.26
CA LEU A 14 2.58 -22.07 3.20
C LEU A 14 2.10 -21.46 1.88
N THR A 15 2.41 -22.07 0.73
CA THR A 15 1.95 -21.56 -0.56
C THR A 15 0.45 -21.73 -0.72
N ALA A 16 -0.12 -22.82 -0.21
CA ALA A 16 -1.57 -23.03 -0.23
C ALA A 16 -2.31 -22.00 0.64
N LEU A 17 -1.75 -21.62 1.79
CA LEU A 17 -2.30 -20.60 2.66
C LEU A 17 -2.21 -19.21 2.01
N LEU A 18 -1.06 -18.87 1.44
CA LEU A 18 -0.82 -17.57 0.78
C LEU A 18 -1.65 -17.40 -0.51
N THR A 19 -2.06 -18.48 -1.14
CA THR A 19 -2.90 -18.46 -2.35
C THR A 19 -4.40 -18.60 -2.03
N SER A 20 -4.77 -18.77 -0.75
CA SER A 20 -6.18 -18.86 -0.37
C SER A 20 -6.89 -17.52 -0.64
N ASN A 21 -8.01 -17.57 -1.33
CA ASN A 21 -8.78 -16.38 -1.69
C ASN A 21 -9.20 -15.55 -0.45
N GLY A 22 -9.45 -16.23 0.69
CA GLY A 22 -9.78 -15.58 1.95
C GLY A 22 -8.61 -14.78 2.54
N PHE A 23 -7.40 -15.34 2.53
CA PHE A 23 -6.21 -14.66 3.03
C PHE A 23 -5.89 -13.41 2.21
N ILE A 24 -5.96 -13.51 0.88
CA ILE A 24 -5.71 -12.37 -0.03
C ILE A 24 -6.76 -11.29 0.19
N LEU A 25 -8.04 -11.66 0.40
CA LEU A 25 -9.09 -10.70 0.69
C LEU A 25 -8.82 -9.95 2.00
N VAL A 26 -8.48 -10.66 3.08
CA VAL A 26 -8.16 -10.05 4.39
C VAL A 26 -6.95 -9.12 4.25
N LEU A 27 -5.90 -9.57 3.57
CA LEU A 27 -4.69 -8.77 3.36
C LEU A 27 -4.99 -7.49 2.56
N ARG A 28 -5.84 -7.59 1.54
CA ARG A 28 -6.29 -6.45 0.73
C ARG A 28 -7.10 -5.45 1.55
N LEU A 29 -8.06 -5.93 2.34
CA LEU A 29 -8.87 -5.09 3.22
C LEU A 29 -8.02 -4.42 4.30
N PHE A 30 -7.08 -5.15 4.86
CA PHE A 30 -6.12 -4.61 5.84
C PHE A 30 -5.28 -3.48 5.25
N LEU A 31 -4.66 -3.70 4.07
CA LEU A 31 -3.89 -2.67 3.38
C LEU A 31 -4.75 -1.46 3.04
N GLY A 32 -5.94 -1.68 2.48
CA GLY A 32 -6.86 -0.60 2.12
C GLY A 32 -7.30 0.22 3.33
N ALA A 33 -7.69 -0.43 4.42
CA ALA A 33 -8.11 0.23 5.66
C ALA A 33 -6.96 1.03 6.29
N LEU A 34 -5.75 0.48 6.31
CA LEU A 34 -4.57 1.15 6.84
C LEU A 34 -4.25 2.42 6.03
N PHE A 35 -4.35 2.36 4.70
CA PHE A 35 -4.10 3.50 3.82
C PHE A 35 -5.19 4.57 3.95
N VAL A 36 -6.46 4.18 4.03
CA VAL A 36 -7.55 5.13 4.28
C VAL A 36 -7.37 5.82 5.62
N PHE A 37 -7.08 5.08 6.68
CA PHE A 37 -6.84 5.65 8.01
C PHE A 37 -5.64 6.60 8.03
N SER A 38 -4.53 6.21 7.39
CA SER A 38 -3.34 7.07 7.27
C SER A 38 -3.59 8.34 6.44
N ALA A 39 -4.48 8.26 5.46
CA ALA A 39 -4.82 9.38 4.59
C ALA A 39 -5.77 10.39 5.24
N THR A 40 -6.65 9.97 6.18
CA THR A 40 -7.62 10.87 6.81
C THR A 40 -6.93 12.04 7.52
N ASP A 41 -5.93 11.78 8.33
CA ASP A 41 -5.19 12.83 9.04
C ASP A 41 -4.52 13.84 8.09
N LYS A 42 -4.08 13.37 6.91
CA LYS A 42 -3.40 14.20 5.90
C LYS A 42 -4.38 15.03 5.07
N VAL A 43 -5.59 14.51 4.87
CA VAL A 43 -6.66 15.21 4.15
C VAL A 43 -7.35 16.21 5.04
N ASP A 44 -7.48 15.92 6.35
CA ASP A 44 -8.09 16.81 7.33
C ASP A 44 -7.22 18.05 7.60
N ASP A 45 -5.88 17.88 7.66
CA ASP A 45 -4.94 19.00 7.81
C ASP A 45 -3.82 18.94 6.76
N PRO A 46 -4.10 19.34 5.53
CA PRO A 46 -3.13 19.34 4.44
C PRO A 46 -1.94 20.29 4.69
N ALA A 47 -2.15 21.36 5.46
CA ALA A 47 -1.11 22.34 5.77
C ALA A 47 -0.06 21.71 6.69
N ARG A 48 -0.49 21.01 7.74
CA ARG A 48 0.39 20.28 8.65
C ARG A 48 1.16 19.20 7.89
N PHE A 49 0.49 18.47 7.01
CA PHE A 49 1.14 17.44 6.19
C PHE A 49 2.17 18.05 5.23
N ALA A 50 1.87 19.22 4.62
CA ALA A 50 2.83 19.91 3.76
C ALA A 50 4.08 20.38 4.53
N ILE A 51 3.94 20.79 5.80
CA ILE A 51 5.08 21.10 6.68
C ILE A 51 5.93 19.85 6.92
N ALA A 52 5.30 18.71 7.20
CA ALA A 52 6.00 17.44 7.36
C ALA A 52 6.75 17.03 6.08
N VAL A 53 6.13 17.17 4.90
CA VAL A 53 6.78 16.88 3.60
C VAL A 53 7.96 17.83 3.35
N ARG A 54 7.83 19.10 3.74
CA ARG A 54 8.93 20.09 3.64
C ARG A 54 10.15 19.71 4.48
N ALA A 55 9.93 19.11 5.66
CA ALA A 55 11.01 18.70 6.56
C ALA A 55 11.92 17.63 5.96
N TYR A 56 11.48 16.90 4.94
CA TYR A 56 12.33 15.97 4.20
C TYR A 56 13.31 16.65 3.25
N GLU A 57 13.13 17.95 2.95
CA GLU A 57 14.00 18.75 2.07
C GLU A 57 14.25 18.11 0.69
N LEU A 58 13.29 17.34 0.18
CA LEU A 58 13.39 16.65 -1.11
C LEU A 58 12.81 17.45 -2.27
N LEU A 59 12.01 18.49 -1.97
CA LEU A 59 11.27 19.27 -2.96
C LEU A 59 11.45 20.79 -2.75
N PRO A 60 11.40 21.57 -3.83
CA PRO A 60 11.33 23.03 -3.72
C PRO A 60 10.09 23.46 -2.94
N VAL A 61 10.22 24.47 -2.11
CA VAL A 61 9.15 24.98 -1.23
C VAL A 61 7.87 25.32 -1.99
N SER A 62 7.97 25.82 -3.22
CA SER A 62 6.84 26.18 -4.07
C SER A 62 5.99 24.98 -4.51
N MET A 63 6.58 23.78 -4.59
CA MET A 63 5.90 22.57 -5.04
C MET A 63 5.40 21.70 -3.88
N THR A 64 5.88 21.93 -2.66
CA THR A 64 5.61 21.06 -1.51
C THR A 64 4.11 20.96 -1.19
N ASN A 65 3.39 22.08 -1.22
CA ASN A 65 1.96 22.10 -0.88
C ASN A 65 1.13 21.30 -1.89
N LEU A 66 1.39 21.52 -3.19
CA LEU A 66 0.68 20.79 -4.25
C LEU A 66 1.01 19.29 -4.18
N PHE A 67 2.28 18.96 -3.98
CA PHE A 67 2.73 17.58 -3.86
C PHE A 67 2.09 16.87 -2.66
N ALA A 68 2.07 17.51 -1.50
CA ALA A 68 1.43 16.97 -0.29
C ALA A 68 -0.07 16.70 -0.52
N LEU A 69 -0.78 17.64 -1.15
CA LEU A 69 -2.20 17.48 -1.47
C LEU A 69 -2.45 16.30 -2.41
N VAL A 70 -1.70 16.22 -3.52
CA VAL A 70 -1.81 15.12 -4.48
C VAL A 70 -1.50 13.78 -3.82
N LEU A 71 -0.48 13.74 -2.96
CA LEU A 71 -0.07 12.55 -2.24
C LEU A 71 -1.16 12.04 -1.28
N ALA A 72 -1.75 12.93 -0.48
CA ALA A 72 -2.84 12.60 0.45
C ALA A 72 -4.05 12.01 -0.28
N TRP A 73 -4.47 12.64 -1.39
CA TRP A 73 -5.58 12.13 -2.21
C TRP A 73 -5.24 10.82 -2.92
N ALA A 74 -4.02 10.66 -3.44
CA ALA A 74 -3.58 9.40 -4.05
C ALA A 74 -3.61 8.24 -3.04
N GLU A 75 -3.19 8.50 -1.79
CA GLU A 75 -3.24 7.54 -0.69
C GLU A 75 -4.68 7.15 -0.35
N LEU A 76 -5.56 8.13 -0.19
CA LEU A 76 -6.98 7.89 0.11
C LEU A 76 -7.67 7.10 -1.00
N LEU A 77 -7.54 7.54 -2.25
CA LEU A 77 -8.19 6.91 -3.39
C LEU A 77 -7.70 5.48 -3.61
N SER A 78 -6.38 5.24 -3.52
CA SER A 78 -5.83 3.90 -3.68
C SER A 78 -6.28 2.96 -2.57
N GLY A 79 -6.37 3.44 -1.32
CA GLY A 79 -6.91 2.69 -0.20
C GLY A 79 -8.39 2.30 -0.39
N ILE A 80 -9.23 3.25 -0.80
CA ILE A 80 -10.65 3.00 -1.10
C ILE A 80 -10.79 2.00 -2.26
N MET A 81 -10.02 2.15 -3.33
CA MET A 81 -10.05 1.23 -4.48
C MET A 81 -9.65 -0.18 -4.08
N LEU A 82 -8.68 -0.34 -3.15
CA LEU A 82 -8.31 -1.64 -2.60
C LEU A 82 -9.46 -2.26 -1.81
N ILE A 83 -10.13 -1.50 -0.93
CA ILE A 83 -11.28 -1.99 -0.14
C ILE A 83 -12.40 -2.46 -1.07
N LEU A 84 -12.79 -1.62 -2.03
CA LEU A 84 -13.85 -1.93 -2.99
C LEU A 84 -13.47 -3.03 -3.99
N GLY A 85 -12.20 -3.34 -4.14
CA GLY A 85 -11.72 -4.30 -5.12
C GLY A 85 -11.88 -3.83 -6.57
N VAL A 86 -11.89 -2.52 -6.79
CA VAL A 86 -11.96 -1.92 -8.13
C VAL A 86 -10.54 -1.70 -8.63
N TYR A 87 -10.23 -2.26 -9.81
CA TYR A 87 -8.87 -2.20 -10.38
C TYR A 87 -7.77 -2.56 -9.38
N THR A 88 -7.95 -3.62 -8.61
CA THR A 88 -7.10 -4.01 -7.47
C THR A 88 -5.62 -3.99 -7.79
N ARG A 89 -5.21 -4.51 -8.96
CA ARG A 89 -3.80 -4.48 -9.37
C ARG A 89 -3.26 -3.06 -9.55
N LYS A 90 -4.03 -2.15 -10.14
CA LYS A 90 -3.62 -0.75 -10.33
C LYS A 90 -3.59 -0.01 -8.99
N ALA A 91 -4.59 -0.25 -8.13
CA ALA A 91 -4.61 0.31 -6.79
C ALA A 91 -3.43 -0.19 -5.94
N ALA A 92 -3.13 -1.50 -5.99
CA ALA A 92 -1.99 -2.08 -5.30
C ALA A 92 -0.65 -1.55 -5.86
N SER A 93 -0.53 -1.32 -7.18
CA SER A 93 0.68 -0.70 -7.73
C SER A 93 0.85 0.76 -7.29
N ALA A 94 -0.24 1.52 -7.15
CA ALA A 94 -0.19 2.87 -6.61
C ALA A 94 0.25 2.86 -5.13
N VAL A 95 -0.33 1.98 -4.31
CA VAL A 95 0.06 1.76 -2.92
C VAL A 95 1.54 1.37 -2.81
N LEU A 96 2.01 0.46 -3.67
CA LEU A 96 3.41 0.05 -3.70
C LEU A 96 4.34 1.23 -4.01
N LEU A 97 3.99 2.04 -5.00
CA LEU A 97 4.76 3.24 -5.36
C LEU A 97 4.84 4.22 -4.18
N LEU A 98 3.71 4.48 -3.50
CA LEU A 98 3.66 5.33 -2.32
C LEU A 98 4.54 4.79 -1.19
N LEU A 99 4.46 3.49 -0.89
CA LEU A 99 5.28 2.84 0.14
C LEU A 99 6.79 2.94 -0.18
N VAL A 100 7.17 2.69 -1.43
CA VAL A 100 8.58 2.81 -1.86
C VAL A 100 9.04 4.25 -1.71
N MET A 101 8.25 5.22 -2.17
CA MET A 101 8.58 6.64 -2.07
C MET A 101 8.75 7.08 -0.61
N PHE A 102 7.83 6.71 0.28
CA PHE A 102 7.95 6.99 1.71
C PHE A 102 9.17 6.30 2.34
N THR A 103 9.45 5.06 1.96
CA THR A 103 10.62 4.34 2.46
C THR A 103 11.91 5.04 2.06
N VAL A 104 12.02 5.45 0.80
CA VAL A 104 13.18 6.21 0.29
C VAL A 104 13.32 7.54 1.04
N ALA A 105 12.22 8.27 1.27
CA ALA A 105 12.23 9.50 2.03
C ALA A 105 12.75 9.29 3.45
N ILE A 106 12.24 8.29 4.17
CA ILE A 106 12.66 7.97 5.53
C ILE A 106 14.16 7.57 5.56
N VAL A 107 14.60 6.71 4.65
CA VAL A 107 16.02 6.29 4.59
C VAL A 107 16.92 7.50 4.31
N THR A 108 16.53 8.38 3.39
CA THR A 108 17.30 9.58 3.06
C THR A 108 17.48 10.48 4.29
N THR A 109 16.41 10.68 5.07
CA THR A 109 16.49 11.50 6.29
C THR A 109 17.31 10.85 7.39
N MET A 110 17.23 9.52 7.52
CA MET A 110 18.08 8.78 8.46
C MET A 110 19.57 8.92 8.12
N VAL A 111 19.94 8.81 6.84
CA VAL A 111 21.33 8.98 6.39
C VAL A 111 21.84 10.41 6.60
N ARG A 112 20.94 11.38 6.47
CA ARG A 112 21.26 12.81 6.70
C ARG A 112 21.29 13.20 8.18
N GLY A 113 20.93 12.29 9.09
CA GLY A 113 20.88 12.56 10.53
C GLY A 113 19.78 13.53 10.94
N LEU A 114 18.77 13.73 10.08
CA LEU A 114 17.62 14.58 10.37
C LEU A 114 16.64 13.82 11.28
N VAL A 115 16.32 14.40 12.42
CA VAL A 115 15.26 13.87 13.30
C VAL A 115 13.94 14.45 12.80
N ILE A 116 13.13 13.61 12.12
CA ILE A 116 11.84 14.05 11.57
C ILE A 116 10.72 13.24 12.21
N ASP A 117 9.74 13.95 12.74
CA ASP A 117 8.45 13.38 13.11
C ASP A 117 7.66 13.10 11.84
N CYS A 118 7.50 11.83 11.53
CA CYS A 118 6.89 11.36 10.29
C CYS A 118 5.38 11.66 10.19
N GLY A 119 4.74 12.24 11.23
CA GLY A 119 3.34 12.66 11.23
C GLY A 119 2.31 11.56 10.96
N CYS A 120 2.74 10.33 10.68
CA CYS A 120 1.84 9.25 10.28
C CYS A 120 1.28 8.42 11.46
N PHE A 121 1.97 8.45 12.59
CA PHE A 121 1.56 7.86 13.87
C PHE A 121 2.44 8.53 14.93
N SER A 122 1.94 9.64 15.49
CA SER A 122 2.62 10.36 16.55
C SER A 122 2.91 9.43 17.72
N ASN A 123 4.13 9.33 18.12
CA ASN A 123 4.61 9.61 19.47
C ASN A 123 6.09 9.25 19.58
N GLU A 124 6.83 10.28 19.98
CA GLU A 124 8.10 10.25 20.70
C GLU A 124 9.35 9.75 19.94
N GLY A 125 10.11 10.72 19.51
CA GLY A 125 11.55 10.90 19.63
C GLY A 125 12.50 9.75 19.37
N GLY A 126 13.31 9.87 18.32
CA GLY A 126 14.60 9.21 18.29
C GLY A 126 14.84 8.31 17.06
N SER A 127 16.09 8.11 16.74
CA SER A 127 16.59 7.28 15.63
C SER A 127 16.05 5.84 15.58
N GLN A 128 15.55 5.30 16.70
CA GLN A 128 14.89 3.99 16.77
C GLN A 128 13.55 3.97 16.03
N THR A 129 12.85 5.10 15.96
CA THR A 129 11.57 5.22 15.25
C THR A 129 11.72 5.07 13.75
N GLY A 130 12.81 5.56 13.18
CA GLY A 130 13.07 5.47 11.73
C GLY A 130 13.25 4.03 11.24
N LEU A 131 14.02 3.22 11.97
CA LEU A 131 14.24 1.80 11.61
C LEU A 131 12.93 1.00 11.69
N LEU A 132 12.12 1.23 12.73
CA LEU A 132 10.84 0.56 12.89
C LEU A 132 9.87 0.91 11.75
N LEU A 133 9.86 2.18 11.32
CA LEU A 133 9.06 2.64 10.17
C LEU A 133 9.49 1.98 8.87
N VAL A 134 10.80 1.85 8.63
CA VAL A 134 11.34 1.14 7.46
C VAL A 134 10.91 -0.33 7.48
N LEU A 135 11.07 -1.03 8.62
CA LEU A 135 10.66 -2.43 8.76
C LEU A 135 9.16 -2.61 8.51
N ARG A 136 8.33 -1.73 9.09
CA ARG A 136 6.88 -1.72 8.83
C ARG A 136 6.58 -1.55 7.35
N ASN A 137 7.21 -0.59 6.69
CA ASN A 137 7.00 -0.34 5.26
C ASN A 137 7.44 -1.53 4.40
N LEU A 138 8.57 -2.17 4.73
CA LEU A 138 9.02 -3.39 4.04
C LEU A 138 8.00 -4.52 4.16
N PHE A 139 7.42 -4.70 5.35
CA PHE A 139 6.35 -5.67 5.56
C PHE A 139 5.11 -5.35 4.70
N LEU A 140 4.70 -4.08 4.65
CA LEU A 140 3.57 -3.63 3.82
C LEU A 140 3.86 -3.77 2.31
N ILE A 141 5.10 -3.52 1.88
CA ILE A 141 5.54 -3.75 0.51
C ILE A 141 5.41 -5.24 0.15
N ALA A 142 5.88 -6.14 1.02
CA ALA A 142 5.74 -7.58 0.81
C ALA A 142 4.27 -8.00 0.72
N ALA A 143 3.42 -7.50 1.62
CA ALA A 143 1.98 -7.72 1.60
C ALA A 143 1.34 -7.23 0.29
N CYS A 144 1.73 -6.05 -0.17
CA CYS A 144 1.24 -5.47 -1.43
C CYS A 144 1.64 -6.31 -2.65
N LEU A 145 2.89 -6.80 -2.68
CA LEU A 145 3.37 -7.70 -3.74
C LEU A 145 2.61 -9.03 -3.76
N ILE A 146 2.29 -9.59 -2.60
CA ILE A 146 1.46 -10.80 -2.49
C ILE A 146 0.06 -10.54 -3.08
N VAL A 147 -0.59 -9.42 -2.70
CA VAL A 147 -1.88 -9.04 -3.27
C VAL A 147 -1.78 -8.89 -4.79
N MET A 148 -0.77 -8.18 -5.31
CA MET A 148 -0.59 -8.00 -6.75
C MET A 148 -0.38 -9.32 -7.51
N ARG A 149 0.32 -10.28 -6.88
CA ARG A 149 0.69 -11.57 -7.53
C ARG A 149 -0.46 -12.56 -7.54
N PHE A 150 -1.24 -12.61 -6.46
CA PHE A 150 -2.23 -13.67 -6.23
C PHE A 150 -3.69 -13.20 -6.28
N GLU A 151 -3.94 -11.90 -6.51
CA GLU A 151 -5.30 -11.38 -6.66
C GLU A 151 -5.98 -11.94 -7.91
N ASN A 152 -6.96 -12.81 -7.69
CA ASN A 152 -7.77 -13.44 -8.73
C ASN A 152 -9.11 -12.70 -8.97
N GLY A 153 -9.32 -11.53 -8.34
CA GLY A 153 -10.55 -10.74 -8.48
C GLY A 153 -11.81 -11.42 -7.90
N PHE A 154 -11.65 -12.32 -6.92
CA PHE A 154 -12.75 -13.19 -6.46
C PHE A 154 -13.89 -12.42 -5.78
N PHE A 155 -13.62 -11.30 -5.14
CA PHE A 155 -14.62 -10.41 -4.52
C PHE A 155 -14.46 -8.97 -5.04
N ALA A 156 -14.22 -8.80 -6.32
CA ALA A 156 -14.12 -7.47 -6.89
C ALA A 156 -15.52 -6.99 -7.34
N VAL A 157 -15.90 -5.79 -6.92
CA VAL A 157 -17.14 -5.12 -7.38
C VAL A 157 -17.15 -5.02 -8.91
N SER A 158 -15.98 -4.97 -9.55
CA SER A 158 -15.83 -4.99 -11.00
C SER A 158 -16.45 -6.22 -11.68
N ARG A 159 -16.50 -7.39 -11.01
CA ARG A 159 -17.18 -8.58 -11.54
C ARG A 159 -18.70 -8.48 -11.46
N LEU A 160 -19.23 -7.80 -10.46
CA LEU A 160 -20.67 -7.56 -10.35
C LEU A 160 -21.15 -6.59 -11.43
N LEU A 161 -20.34 -5.59 -11.76
CA LEU A 161 -20.64 -4.61 -12.81
C LEU A 161 -20.45 -5.16 -14.23
N SER A 162 -19.55 -6.16 -14.42
CA SER A 162 -19.33 -6.78 -15.74
C SER A 162 -20.34 -7.89 -16.09
N ARG A 163 -21.19 -8.31 -15.16
CA ARG A 163 -22.35 -9.15 -15.42
C ARG A 163 -23.52 -8.32 -16.00
N ARG A 164 -23.30 -7.56 -17.06
CA ARG A 164 -24.42 -7.15 -17.91
C ARG A 164 -25.00 -8.41 -18.56
N PRO A 165 -26.31 -8.66 -18.40
CA PRO A 165 -26.94 -9.72 -19.17
C PRO A 165 -26.76 -9.39 -20.66
N ARG A 166 -26.17 -10.30 -21.40
CA ARG A 166 -26.24 -10.28 -22.86
C ARG A 166 -27.72 -10.41 -23.17
N SER A 167 -28.38 -9.29 -23.45
CA SER A 167 -29.71 -9.26 -24.01
C SER A 167 -29.66 -10.02 -25.35
N ALA A 168 -30.46 -11.07 -25.42
CA ALA A 168 -30.73 -11.83 -26.62
C ALA A 168 -31.35 -10.95 -27.71
#